data_3d88c2457b6bd82b4c01a9d4da6a934e
#
_entry.id   3d88c2457b6bd82b4c01a9d4da6a934e
#
_cell.length_a   1.000
_cell.length_b   1.000
_cell.length_c   1.000
_cell.angle_alpha   90.00
_cell.angle_beta   90.00
_cell.angle_gamma   90.00
#
_symmetry.space_group_name_H-M   'P 1'
#
loop_
_entity.id
_entity.type
_entity.pdbx_description
1 polymer ?
#
loop_
_entity_poly.entity_id
_entity_poly.type
_entity_poly.pdbx_seq_one_letter_code
_entity_poly.pdbx_strand_id
1 'polypeptide(L)'
;QAWGMMASYTWLAGAAFSALERALVRTGIRLLLIWHVTWFLYWGNDLRWLQEIIEPAYVFMSWATVLSFVLGAAGLVHFTRRVGRLPPVNVLVAWVAIYFWYAGMARDQRAIYWVQVFHALQYLIFPARVEMNRFNTEAHIEHPPVRQHMLLYAAGLLIASVIVDKVLPTAGQKIAGYFFGTTQGQAVPMVMLGFLNIHH
;
A
#
# COMPACT_ATOMS: atom_id res chain seq x y z
N GLN A 1 4.97 -5.11 -1.89
CA GLN A 1 3.79 -5.94 -1.52
C GLN A 1 3.11 -6.54 -2.74
N ALA A 2 2.66 -5.74 -3.70
CA ALA A 2 1.95 -6.25 -4.88
C ALA A 2 2.73 -7.34 -5.62
N TRP A 3 4.03 -7.17 -5.81
CA TRP A 3 4.89 -8.22 -6.36
C TRP A 3 4.86 -9.49 -5.50
N GLY A 4 4.96 -9.36 -4.19
CA GLY A 4 4.90 -10.50 -3.28
C GLY A 4 3.58 -11.25 -3.39
N MET A 5 2.45 -10.55 -3.43
CA MET A 5 1.12 -11.14 -3.63
C MET A 5 1.01 -11.86 -4.98
N MET A 6 1.42 -11.22 -6.06
CA MET A 6 1.39 -11.83 -7.39
C MET A 6 2.25 -13.10 -7.46
N ALA A 7 3.47 -13.05 -6.90
CA ALA A 7 4.38 -14.19 -6.88
C ALA A 7 3.82 -15.35 -6.03
N SER A 8 3.25 -15.03 -4.85
CA SER A 8 2.65 -16.04 -3.97
C SER A 8 1.44 -16.71 -4.62
N TYR A 9 0.54 -15.94 -5.22
CA TYR A 9 -0.65 -16.51 -5.87
C TYR A 9 -0.30 -17.36 -7.10
N THR A 10 0.71 -16.98 -7.89
CA THR A 10 1.17 -17.81 -9.00
C THR A 10 1.79 -19.12 -8.51
N TRP A 11 2.58 -19.05 -7.45
CA TRP A 11 3.21 -20.23 -6.84
C TRP A 11 2.16 -21.17 -6.25
N LEU A 12 1.18 -20.67 -5.50
CA LEU A 12 0.08 -21.45 -4.95
C LEU A 12 -0.78 -22.11 -6.03
N ALA A 13 -0.87 -21.48 -7.22
CA ALA A 13 -1.56 -22.07 -8.37
C ALA A 13 -0.70 -23.07 -9.18
N GLY A 14 0.48 -23.46 -8.66
CA GLY A 14 1.36 -24.43 -9.28
C GLY A 14 2.16 -23.92 -10.48
N ALA A 15 2.30 -22.60 -10.65
CA ALA A 15 3.06 -22.01 -11.75
C ALA A 15 3.82 -20.77 -11.28
N ALA A 16 5.11 -20.88 -11.08
CA ALA A 16 5.97 -19.73 -10.75
C ALA A 16 6.29 -18.90 -12.00
N PHE A 17 6.49 -17.58 -11.80
CA PHE A 17 7.02 -16.70 -12.84
C PHE A 17 8.43 -17.11 -13.27
N SER A 18 8.70 -17.15 -14.57
CA SER A 18 10.05 -17.30 -15.12
C SER A 18 10.93 -16.07 -14.80
N ALA A 19 12.23 -16.17 -15.07
CA ALA A 19 13.15 -15.07 -14.85
C ALA A 19 12.77 -13.80 -15.66
N LEU A 20 12.39 -13.99 -16.94
CA LEU A 20 11.94 -12.90 -17.81
C LEU A 20 10.64 -12.26 -17.32
N GLU A 21 9.64 -13.07 -16.99
CA GLU A 21 8.35 -12.59 -16.47
C GLU A 21 8.52 -11.78 -15.18
N ARG A 22 9.36 -12.29 -14.26
CA ARG A 22 9.75 -11.57 -13.05
C ARG A 22 10.41 -10.24 -13.34
N ALA A 23 11.37 -10.23 -14.29
CA ALA A 23 12.07 -9.01 -14.66
C ALA A 23 11.09 -7.97 -15.21
N LEU A 24 10.21 -8.35 -16.13
CA LEU A 24 9.24 -7.46 -16.77
C LEU A 24 8.25 -6.88 -15.74
N VAL A 25 7.59 -7.73 -14.96
CA VAL A 25 6.58 -7.29 -13.97
C VAL A 25 7.23 -6.43 -12.88
N ARG A 26 8.39 -6.85 -12.35
CA ARG A 26 9.09 -6.09 -11.29
C ARG A 26 9.59 -4.75 -11.79
N THR A 27 10.11 -4.68 -13.02
CA THR A 27 10.55 -3.40 -13.62
C THR A 27 9.36 -2.46 -13.79
N GLY A 28 8.22 -2.95 -14.27
CA GLY A 28 6.99 -2.17 -14.33
C GLY A 28 6.61 -1.61 -12.95
N ILE A 29 6.54 -2.44 -11.91
CA ILE A 29 6.20 -2.00 -10.54
C ILE A 29 7.25 -1.01 -9.99
N ARG A 30 8.54 -1.18 -10.29
CA ARG A 30 9.58 -0.24 -9.87
C ARG A 30 9.42 1.13 -10.54
N LEU A 31 9.07 1.18 -11.81
CA LEU A 31 8.77 2.45 -12.50
C LEU A 31 7.59 3.18 -11.84
N LEU A 32 6.53 2.45 -11.47
CA LEU A 32 5.43 3.04 -10.70
C LEU A 32 5.89 3.56 -9.34
N LEU A 33 6.77 2.84 -8.65
CA LEU A 33 7.30 3.31 -7.36
C LEU A 33 8.09 4.60 -7.52
N ILE A 34 8.94 4.71 -8.56
CA ILE A 34 9.68 5.94 -8.85
C ILE A 34 8.72 7.08 -9.17
N TRP A 35 7.69 6.82 -9.99
CA TRP A 35 6.63 7.81 -10.25
C TRP A 35 5.95 8.25 -8.96
N HIS A 36 5.63 7.34 -8.04
CA HIS A 36 5.01 7.66 -6.76
C HIS A 36 5.89 8.61 -5.93
N VAL A 37 7.19 8.34 -5.88
CA VAL A 37 8.14 9.21 -5.19
C VAL A 37 8.18 10.60 -5.81
N THR A 38 8.28 10.72 -7.15
CA THR A 38 8.26 12.02 -7.83
C THR A 38 6.92 12.74 -7.67
N TRP A 39 5.79 12.01 -7.69
CA TRP A 39 4.46 12.54 -7.41
C TRP A 39 4.37 13.12 -5.99
N PHE A 40 4.85 12.36 -5.00
CA PHE A 40 4.85 12.80 -3.60
C PHE A 40 5.74 14.05 -3.40
N LEU A 41 6.91 14.07 -4.01
CA LEU A 41 7.81 15.22 -3.93
C LEU A 41 7.25 16.45 -4.64
N TYR A 42 6.51 16.27 -5.73
CA TYR A 42 5.91 17.37 -6.49
C TYR A 42 4.67 17.96 -5.79
N TRP A 43 3.78 17.10 -5.31
CA TRP A 43 2.50 17.51 -4.73
C TRP A 43 2.47 17.55 -3.20
N GLY A 44 3.36 16.85 -2.53
CA GLY A 44 3.38 16.70 -1.07
C GLY A 44 4.14 17.77 -0.31
N ASN A 45 4.61 18.83 -1.01
CA ASN A 45 5.32 19.93 -0.37
C ASN A 45 4.87 21.29 -0.92
N ASP A 46 5.03 22.34 -0.11
CA ASP A 46 4.69 23.73 -0.46
C ASP A 46 5.91 24.54 -0.94
N LEU A 47 7.06 23.88 -1.16
CA LEU A 47 8.32 24.52 -1.54
C LEU A 47 8.37 24.68 -3.08
N ARG A 48 8.05 25.88 -3.58
CA ARG A 48 8.05 26.19 -5.01
C ARG A 48 9.34 25.82 -5.73
N TRP A 49 10.49 26.14 -5.13
CA TRP A 49 11.79 25.82 -5.72
C TRP A 49 11.99 24.30 -5.93
N LEU A 50 11.48 23.49 -5.01
CA LEU A 50 11.57 22.03 -5.11
C LEU A 50 10.60 21.50 -6.17
N GLN A 51 9.39 22.06 -6.25
CA GLN A 51 8.43 21.71 -7.29
C GLN A 51 9.00 22.00 -8.69
N GLU A 52 9.61 23.17 -8.91
CA GLU A 52 10.23 23.56 -10.19
C GLU A 52 11.36 22.61 -10.61
N ILE A 53 12.17 22.10 -9.65
CA ILE A 53 13.23 21.13 -9.94
C ILE A 53 12.66 19.74 -10.27
N ILE A 54 11.58 19.33 -9.60
CA ILE A 54 11.03 17.99 -9.72
C ILE A 54 10.03 17.86 -10.88
N GLU A 55 9.41 18.96 -11.31
CA GLU A 55 8.39 18.94 -12.35
C GLU A 55 8.83 18.19 -13.63
N PRO A 56 10.03 18.43 -14.22
CA PRO A 56 10.46 17.69 -15.41
C PRO A 56 10.57 16.18 -15.16
N ALA A 57 11.06 15.78 -13.99
CA ALA A 57 11.16 14.37 -13.60
C ALA A 57 9.78 13.75 -13.40
N TYR A 58 8.85 14.48 -12.78
CA TYR A 58 7.46 14.05 -12.59
C TYR A 58 6.75 13.86 -13.94
N VAL A 59 6.88 14.81 -14.85
CA VAL A 59 6.31 14.73 -16.22
C VAL A 59 6.88 13.52 -16.95
N PHE A 60 8.21 13.36 -16.97
CA PHE A 60 8.86 12.20 -17.58
C PHE A 60 8.38 10.87 -16.98
N MET A 61 8.33 10.78 -15.65
CA MET A 61 7.87 9.57 -14.97
C MET A 61 6.39 9.30 -15.19
N SER A 62 5.56 10.33 -15.41
CA SER A 62 4.15 10.16 -15.77
C SER A 62 4.00 9.44 -17.13
N TRP A 63 4.85 9.75 -18.10
CA TRP A 63 4.92 8.96 -19.34
C TRP A 63 5.50 7.56 -19.12
N ALA A 64 6.47 7.41 -18.23
CA ALA A 64 7.04 6.10 -17.89
C ALA A 64 6.02 5.15 -17.23
N THR A 65 4.89 5.65 -16.69
CA THR A 65 3.81 4.80 -16.18
C THR A 65 3.15 3.98 -17.29
N VAL A 66 3.07 4.52 -18.51
CA VAL A 66 2.58 3.77 -19.68
C VAL A 66 3.53 2.61 -20.00
N LEU A 67 4.84 2.88 -20.00
CA LEU A 67 5.84 1.82 -20.19
C LEU A 67 5.77 0.78 -19.07
N SER A 68 5.56 1.21 -17.84
CA SER A 68 5.33 0.34 -16.68
C SER A 68 4.19 -0.64 -16.94
N PHE A 69 3.04 -0.13 -17.40
CA PHE A 69 1.88 -0.95 -17.74
C PHE A 69 2.20 -1.96 -18.85
N VAL A 70 2.83 -1.51 -19.93
CA VAL A 70 3.21 -2.36 -21.07
C VAL A 70 4.14 -3.50 -20.63
N LEU A 71 5.16 -3.18 -19.82
CA LEU A 71 6.09 -4.20 -19.28
C LEU A 71 5.37 -5.22 -18.40
N GLY A 72 4.50 -4.77 -17.52
CA GLY A 72 3.71 -5.66 -16.67
C GLY A 72 2.78 -6.56 -17.51
N ALA A 73 2.06 -5.97 -18.46
CA ALA A 73 1.19 -6.71 -19.38
C ALA A 73 1.98 -7.73 -20.22
N ALA A 74 3.14 -7.34 -20.76
CA ALA A 74 4.01 -8.24 -21.51
C ALA A 74 4.46 -9.44 -20.66
N GLY A 75 4.82 -9.21 -19.40
CA GLY A 75 5.17 -10.27 -18.46
C GLY A 75 4.00 -11.26 -18.22
N LEU A 76 2.77 -10.74 -18.04
CA LEU A 76 1.57 -11.57 -17.85
C LEU A 76 1.17 -12.32 -19.13
N VAL A 77 1.29 -11.68 -20.30
CA VAL A 77 1.06 -12.35 -21.60
C VAL A 77 2.07 -13.45 -21.84
N HIS A 78 3.35 -13.21 -21.56
CA HIS A 78 4.39 -14.23 -21.68
C HIS A 78 4.11 -15.41 -20.75
N PHE A 79 3.73 -15.15 -19.49
CA PHE A 79 3.29 -16.18 -18.55
C PHE A 79 2.15 -17.01 -19.12
N THR A 80 1.10 -16.36 -19.65
CA THR A 80 -0.06 -17.04 -20.24
C THR A 80 0.35 -17.94 -21.39
N ARG A 81 1.22 -17.47 -22.29
CA ARG A 81 1.72 -18.25 -23.42
C ARG A 81 2.56 -19.46 -22.98
N ARG A 82 3.41 -19.27 -21.96
CA ARG A 82 4.26 -20.34 -21.44
C ARG A 82 3.49 -21.42 -20.68
N VAL A 83 2.52 -21.02 -19.88
CA VAL A 83 1.76 -21.94 -18.99
C VAL A 83 0.53 -22.50 -19.68
N GLY A 84 0.08 -21.89 -20.78
CA GLY A 84 -1.14 -22.30 -21.52
C GLY A 84 -2.45 -21.89 -20.83
N ARG A 85 -2.40 -21.11 -19.76
CA ARG A 85 -3.58 -20.60 -19.02
C ARG A 85 -3.33 -19.19 -18.51
N LEU A 86 -4.41 -18.44 -18.28
CA LEU A 86 -4.33 -17.13 -17.68
C LEU A 86 -3.75 -17.19 -16.26
N PRO A 87 -3.06 -16.13 -15.81
CA PRO A 87 -2.68 -15.99 -14.40
C PRO A 87 -3.91 -16.10 -13.51
N PRO A 88 -3.77 -16.57 -12.26
CA PRO A 88 -4.87 -16.57 -11.30
C PRO A 88 -5.54 -15.21 -11.20
N VAL A 89 -6.85 -15.17 -11.03
CA VAL A 89 -7.63 -13.93 -10.94
C VAL A 89 -7.06 -12.99 -9.86
N ASN A 90 -6.60 -13.53 -8.72
CA ASN A 90 -5.98 -12.74 -7.64
C ASN A 90 -4.71 -12.02 -8.08
N VAL A 91 -3.95 -12.58 -9.03
CA VAL A 91 -2.77 -11.94 -9.63
C VAL A 91 -3.19 -10.78 -10.52
N LEU A 92 -4.19 -11.00 -11.37
CA LEU A 92 -4.73 -9.98 -12.26
C LEU A 92 -5.36 -8.83 -11.48
N VAL A 93 -6.16 -9.15 -10.47
CA VAL A 93 -6.78 -8.13 -9.59
C VAL A 93 -5.71 -7.31 -8.87
N ALA A 94 -4.67 -7.94 -8.30
CA ALA A 94 -3.59 -7.23 -7.64
C ALA A 94 -2.84 -6.30 -8.60
N TRP A 95 -2.61 -6.75 -9.85
CA TRP A 95 -1.93 -5.96 -10.86
C TRP A 95 -2.79 -4.80 -11.37
N VAL A 96 -4.07 -5.05 -11.71
CA VAL A 96 -5.00 -4.00 -12.17
C VAL A 96 -5.25 -2.97 -11.07
N ALA A 97 -5.45 -3.40 -9.83
CA ALA A 97 -5.70 -2.52 -8.70
C ALA A 97 -4.60 -1.48 -8.52
N ILE A 98 -3.32 -1.85 -8.68
CA ILE A 98 -2.22 -0.90 -8.60
C ILE A 98 -2.41 0.22 -9.63
N TYR A 99 -2.61 -0.12 -10.91
CA TYR A 99 -2.74 0.90 -11.95
C TYR A 99 -4.00 1.75 -11.77
N PHE A 100 -5.10 1.14 -11.32
CA PHE A 100 -6.32 1.86 -10.98
C PHE A 100 -6.08 2.91 -9.89
N TRP A 101 -5.34 2.54 -8.83
CA TRP A 101 -4.97 3.46 -7.76
C TRP A 101 -4.09 4.61 -8.25
N TYR A 102 -3.06 4.31 -9.03
CA TYR A 102 -2.17 5.33 -9.57
C TYR A 102 -2.87 6.26 -10.55
N ALA A 103 -3.78 5.74 -11.38
CA ALA A 103 -4.62 6.56 -12.25
C ALA A 103 -5.55 7.49 -11.44
N GLY A 104 -6.12 6.99 -10.34
CA GLY A 104 -6.90 7.78 -9.40
C GLY A 104 -6.09 8.90 -8.77
N MET A 105 -4.88 8.61 -8.27
CA MET A 105 -3.97 9.60 -7.68
C MET A 105 -3.52 10.65 -8.69
N ALA A 106 -3.28 10.27 -9.93
CA ALA A 106 -2.90 11.21 -11.00
C ALA A 106 -4.03 12.20 -11.33
N ARG A 107 -5.29 11.79 -11.13
CA ARG A 107 -6.47 12.62 -11.41
C ARG A 107 -6.90 13.45 -10.19
N ASP A 108 -6.86 12.89 -9.01
CA ASP A 108 -7.22 13.55 -7.75
C ASP A 108 -6.28 13.09 -6.64
N GLN A 109 -5.55 14.04 -6.06
CA GLN A 109 -4.63 13.79 -4.95
C GLN A 109 -5.33 13.15 -3.75
N ARG A 110 -6.61 13.42 -3.53
CA ARG A 110 -7.41 12.86 -2.43
C ARG A 110 -7.59 11.35 -2.55
N ALA A 111 -7.38 10.79 -3.75
CA ALA A 111 -7.43 9.33 -3.95
C ALA A 111 -6.40 8.59 -3.08
N ILE A 112 -5.31 9.25 -2.63
CA ILE A 112 -4.33 8.64 -1.72
C ILE A 112 -4.96 8.20 -0.39
N TYR A 113 -5.93 8.93 0.13
CA TYR A 113 -6.62 8.56 1.38
C TYR A 113 -7.40 7.25 1.21
N TRP A 114 -8.03 7.06 0.05
CA TRP A 114 -8.72 5.80 -0.25
C TRP A 114 -7.75 4.64 -0.40
N VAL A 115 -6.59 4.87 -1.03
CA VAL A 115 -5.51 3.85 -1.11
C VAL A 115 -5.11 3.40 0.29
N GLN A 116 -4.88 4.34 1.21
CA GLN A 116 -4.52 4.02 2.59
C GLN A 116 -5.61 3.26 3.33
N VAL A 117 -6.88 3.66 3.17
CA VAL A 117 -8.03 2.97 3.78
C VAL A 117 -8.14 1.53 3.28
N PHE A 118 -8.10 1.31 1.97
CA PHE A 118 -8.19 -0.04 1.41
C PHE A 118 -6.99 -0.90 1.76
N HIS A 119 -5.82 -0.27 1.84
CA HIS A 119 -4.60 -0.94 2.27
C HIS A 119 -4.70 -1.40 3.73
N ALA A 120 -5.15 -0.53 4.62
CA ALA A 120 -5.42 -0.87 6.01
C ALA A 120 -6.48 -1.99 6.13
N LEU A 121 -7.57 -1.91 5.38
CA LEU A 121 -8.59 -2.97 5.34
C LEU A 121 -8.02 -4.32 4.88
N GLN A 122 -7.14 -4.30 3.87
CA GLN A 122 -6.47 -5.50 3.39
C GLN A 122 -5.61 -6.15 4.48
N TYR A 123 -4.91 -5.35 5.29
CA TYR A 123 -4.14 -5.85 6.43
C TYR A 123 -5.03 -6.39 7.55
N LEU A 124 -6.20 -5.83 7.77
CA LEU A 124 -7.12 -6.30 8.80
C LEU A 124 -7.67 -7.70 8.52
N ILE A 125 -7.78 -8.10 7.25
CA ILE A 125 -8.26 -9.43 6.87
C ILE A 125 -7.33 -10.54 7.36
N PHE A 126 -6.01 -10.33 7.33
CA PHE A 126 -5.03 -11.34 7.77
C PHE A 126 -5.11 -11.62 9.28
N PRO A 127 -4.95 -10.62 10.17
CA PRO A 127 -5.10 -10.83 11.60
C PRO A 127 -6.48 -11.38 11.99
N ALA A 128 -7.54 -10.88 11.34
CA ALA A 128 -8.90 -11.39 11.58
C ALA A 128 -9.02 -12.89 11.24
N ARG A 129 -8.39 -13.34 10.14
CA ARG A 129 -8.38 -14.75 9.76
C ARG A 129 -7.52 -15.60 10.70
N VAL A 130 -6.37 -15.08 11.13
CA VAL A 130 -5.52 -15.75 12.12
C VAL A 130 -6.27 -15.90 13.45
N GLU A 131 -6.93 -14.84 13.89
CA GLU A 131 -7.71 -14.83 15.14
C GLU A 131 -8.92 -15.76 15.08
N MET A 132 -9.63 -15.81 13.95
CA MET A 132 -10.71 -16.79 13.74
C MET A 132 -10.20 -18.23 13.76
N ASN A 133 -9.06 -18.50 13.12
CA ASN A 133 -8.48 -19.83 13.12
C ASN A 133 -8.01 -20.24 14.50
N ARG A 134 -7.36 -19.33 15.24
CA ARG A 134 -6.96 -19.55 16.63
C ARG A 134 -8.16 -19.88 17.52
N PHE A 135 -9.22 -19.09 17.43
CA PHE A 135 -10.46 -19.30 18.16
C PHE A 135 -11.06 -20.68 17.87
N ASN A 136 -11.12 -21.09 16.61
CA ASN A 136 -11.66 -22.39 16.21
C ASN A 136 -10.78 -23.57 16.68
N THR A 137 -9.47 -23.37 16.84
CA THR A 137 -8.54 -24.42 17.29
C THR A 137 -8.57 -24.59 18.81
N GLU A 138 -8.84 -23.51 19.55
CA GLU A 138 -8.93 -23.49 21.03
C GLU A 138 -10.34 -23.79 21.54
N ALA A 139 -11.24 -24.29 20.68
CA ALA A 139 -12.68 -24.48 20.96
C ALA A 139 -13.03 -25.46 22.12
N HIS A 140 -12.04 -25.98 22.85
CA HIS A 140 -12.25 -26.79 24.05
C HIS A 140 -12.33 -26.00 25.38
N ILE A 141 -12.13 -24.66 25.30
CA ILE A 141 -12.24 -23.75 26.44
C ILE A 141 -13.56 -22.98 26.30
N GLU A 142 -14.29 -22.71 27.38
CA GLU A 142 -15.48 -21.85 27.35
C GLU A 142 -15.12 -20.43 26.90
N HIS A 143 -15.27 -20.16 25.61
CA HIS A 143 -15.01 -18.84 25.01
C HIS A 143 -16.34 -18.10 24.76
N PRO A 144 -16.31 -16.77 24.79
CA PRO A 144 -17.44 -15.98 24.32
C PRO A 144 -17.73 -16.31 22.85
N PRO A 145 -18.99 -16.17 22.38
CA PRO A 145 -19.34 -16.49 21.01
C PRO A 145 -18.43 -15.73 20.02
N VAL A 146 -17.97 -16.42 18.96
CA VAL A 146 -17.01 -15.92 17.95
C VAL A 146 -17.33 -14.48 17.53
N ARG A 147 -18.61 -14.16 17.39
CA ARG A 147 -19.08 -12.83 17.03
C ARG A 147 -18.67 -11.76 18.04
N GLN A 148 -18.78 -12.04 19.34
CA GLN A 148 -18.41 -11.07 20.39
C GLN A 148 -16.90 -10.87 20.43
N HIS A 149 -16.13 -11.95 20.32
CA HIS A 149 -14.66 -11.89 20.24
C HIS A 149 -14.20 -11.04 19.06
N MET A 150 -14.76 -11.27 17.87
CA MET A 150 -14.42 -10.50 16.66
C MET A 150 -14.83 -9.03 16.75
N LEU A 151 -15.97 -8.73 17.41
CA LEU A 151 -16.38 -7.35 17.67
C LEU A 151 -15.42 -6.62 18.62
N LEU A 152 -15.00 -7.29 19.71
CA LEU A 152 -14.01 -6.73 20.65
C LEU A 152 -12.66 -6.51 19.97
N TYR A 153 -12.23 -7.47 19.15
CA TYR A 153 -11.02 -7.34 18.37
C TYR A 153 -11.08 -6.15 17.39
N ALA A 154 -12.18 -6.03 16.62
CA ALA A 154 -12.39 -4.91 15.70
C ALA A 154 -12.45 -3.56 16.44
N ALA A 155 -13.15 -3.50 17.59
CA ALA A 155 -13.20 -2.31 18.42
C ALA A 155 -11.81 -1.93 18.97
N GLY A 156 -11.03 -2.90 19.43
CA GLY A 156 -9.64 -2.68 19.87
C GLY A 156 -8.75 -2.11 18.75
N LEU A 157 -8.87 -2.64 17.53
CA LEU A 157 -8.15 -2.13 16.38
C LEU A 157 -8.57 -0.71 16.00
N LEU A 158 -9.87 -0.39 16.04
CA LEU A 158 -10.36 0.97 15.79
C LEU A 158 -9.83 1.96 16.83
N ILE A 159 -9.87 1.60 18.10
CA ILE A 159 -9.31 2.43 19.19
C ILE A 159 -7.81 2.63 18.99
N ALA A 160 -7.06 1.57 18.70
CA ALA A 160 -5.63 1.64 18.41
C ALA A 160 -5.33 2.56 17.20
N SER A 161 -6.11 2.44 16.14
CA SER A 161 -5.99 3.31 14.95
C SER A 161 -6.20 4.78 15.32
N VAL A 162 -7.26 5.11 16.06
CA VAL A 162 -7.51 6.49 16.51
C VAL A 162 -6.36 7.02 17.38
N ILE A 163 -5.81 6.20 18.28
CA ILE A 163 -4.66 6.58 19.10
C ILE A 163 -3.45 6.88 18.21
N VAL A 164 -3.12 5.99 17.28
CA VAL A 164 -1.95 6.14 16.41
C VAL A 164 -2.11 7.31 15.43
N ASP A 165 -3.29 7.48 14.83
CA ASP A 165 -3.49 8.45 13.75
C ASP A 165 -3.87 9.86 14.25
N LYS A 166 -4.40 9.98 15.45
CA LYS A 166 -4.87 11.27 15.98
C LYS A 166 -4.20 11.66 17.29
N VAL A 167 -4.20 10.76 18.27
CA VAL A 167 -3.72 11.12 19.62
C VAL A 167 -2.21 11.28 19.62
N LEU A 168 -1.46 10.32 19.11
CA LEU A 168 0.01 10.37 19.11
C LEU A 168 0.57 11.56 18.30
N PRO A 169 0.13 11.82 17.03
CA PRO A 169 0.61 13.00 16.30
C PRO A 169 0.26 14.30 16.97
N THR A 170 -0.95 14.43 17.52
CA THR A 170 -1.38 15.65 18.22
C THR A 170 -0.59 15.89 19.51
N ALA A 171 -0.37 14.83 20.28
CA ALA A 171 0.47 14.91 21.48
C ALA A 171 1.92 15.24 21.12
N GLY A 172 2.48 14.56 20.12
CA GLY A 172 3.83 14.81 19.61
C GLY A 172 4.00 16.25 19.11
N GLN A 173 3.01 16.77 18.37
CA GLN A 173 3.02 18.16 17.92
C GLN A 173 3.02 19.17 19.08
N LYS A 174 2.20 18.94 20.11
CA LYS A 174 2.17 19.81 21.30
C LYS A 174 3.49 19.77 22.06
N ILE A 175 4.05 18.58 22.27
CA ILE A 175 5.33 18.39 22.97
C ILE A 175 6.46 19.06 22.18
N ALA A 176 6.56 18.80 20.89
CA ALA A 176 7.58 19.40 20.04
C ALA A 176 7.42 20.92 19.93
N GLY A 177 6.19 21.41 19.85
CA GLY A 177 5.89 22.85 19.88
C GLY A 177 6.35 23.53 21.18
N TYR A 178 6.25 22.84 22.31
CA TYR A 178 6.73 23.32 23.58
C TYR A 178 8.27 23.44 23.66
N PHE A 179 8.99 22.43 23.14
CA PHE A 179 10.46 22.41 23.23
C PHE A 179 11.17 23.14 22.08
N PHE A 180 10.61 23.13 20.88
CA PHE A 180 11.28 23.59 19.64
C PHE A 180 10.56 24.75 18.92
N GLY A 181 9.44 25.19 19.46
CA GLY A 181 8.60 26.21 18.82
C GLY A 181 7.51 25.63 17.88
N THR A 182 6.48 26.45 17.66
CA THR A 182 5.26 26.02 16.94
C THR A 182 5.50 25.58 15.51
N THR A 183 6.44 26.21 14.79
CA THR A 183 6.73 25.91 13.39
C THR A 183 7.35 24.51 13.19
N GLN A 184 8.25 24.13 14.10
CA GLN A 184 8.87 22.81 14.07
C GLN A 184 7.93 21.72 14.59
N GLY A 185 7.06 22.05 15.55
CA GLY A 185 6.04 21.15 16.05
C GLY A 185 5.06 20.68 14.96
N GLN A 186 4.79 21.51 13.96
CA GLN A 186 3.92 21.15 12.83
C GLN A 186 4.50 20.07 11.91
N ALA A 187 5.83 19.91 11.88
CA ALA A 187 6.48 18.86 11.10
C ALA A 187 6.31 17.45 11.72
N VAL A 188 6.05 17.35 13.01
CA VAL A 188 5.98 16.07 13.72
C VAL A 188 4.90 15.13 13.18
N PRO A 189 3.65 15.57 12.90
CA PRO A 189 2.64 14.69 12.31
C PRO A 189 3.06 14.15 10.94
N MET A 190 3.71 14.96 10.10
CA MET A 190 4.20 14.51 8.78
C MET A 190 5.30 13.47 8.91
N VAL A 191 6.26 13.67 9.82
CA VAL A 191 7.34 12.71 10.08
C VAL A 191 6.77 11.41 10.63
N MET A 192 5.83 11.46 11.58
CA MET A 192 5.19 10.27 12.13
C MET A 192 4.37 9.51 11.07
N LEU A 193 3.59 10.21 10.24
CA LEU A 193 2.87 9.58 9.12
C LEU A 193 3.83 8.97 8.11
N GLY A 194 4.95 9.65 7.81
CA GLY A 194 6.01 9.10 6.97
C GLY A 194 6.60 7.82 7.54
N PHE A 195 6.91 7.79 8.83
CA PHE A 195 7.42 6.60 9.53
C PHE A 195 6.42 5.43 9.48
N LEU A 196 5.14 5.69 9.73
CA LEU A 196 4.09 4.67 9.66
C LEU A 196 3.93 4.11 8.24
N ASN A 197 4.10 4.94 7.21
CA ASN A 197 4.03 4.50 5.82
C ASN A 197 5.28 3.75 5.32
N ILE A 198 6.47 4.01 5.88
CA ILE A 198 7.72 3.33 5.49
C ILE A 198 7.82 1.94 6.11
N HIS A 199 7.21 1.72 7.28
CA HIS A 199 7.27 0.44 8.01
C HIS A 199 6.33 -0.65 7.45
N HIS A 200 5.56 -0.33 6.44
CA HIS A 200 4.70 -1.24 5.70
C HIS A 200 5.27 -1.55 4.31
#